data_bbed9c4509b27c928f94bb45ffb936b9
#
_entry.id   bbed9c4509b27c928f94bb45ffb936b9
#
_cell.length_a   1.000
_cell.length_b   1.000
_cell.length_c   1.000
_cell.angle_alpha   90.00
_cell.angle_beta   90.00
_cell.angle_gamma   90.00
#
_symmetry.space_group_name_H-M   'P 1'
#
loop_
_entity.id
_entity.type
_entity.pdbx_description
1 polymer ?
#
loop_
_entity_poly.entity_id
_entity_poly.type
_entity_poly.pdbx_seq_one_letter_code
_entity_poly.pdbx_strand_id
1 'polypeptide(L)' 'MSPNGTEKTKLSQKEWRDLVLAELKGKGRSRYYSAICPICLISYDVHILDSDASARVLAVEKVASHIRSAHSDALN' A
#
# COMPACT_ATOMS: atom_id res chain seq x y z
N MET A 1 -2.98 0.66 31.09
CA MET A 1 -2.93 0.32 30.39
C MET A 1 -3.47 0.00 29.63
N SER A 2 -3.57 0.20 29.39
CA SER A 2 -4.20 0.01 28.60
C SER A 2 -4.29 -0.90 28.02
N PRO A 3 -4.75 -1.33 27.97
CA PRO A 3 -4.81 -2.38 27.37
C PRO A 3 -4.49 -2.30 26.04
N ASN A 4 -3.77 -1.76 25.92
CA ASN A 4 -3.56 -1.71 24.76
C ASN A 4 -3.31 -2.71 23.94
N GLY A 5 -2.85 -3.53 24.18
CA GLY A 5 -2.55 -4.62 23.34
C GLY A 5 -3.68 -5.06 22.46
N THR A 6 -4.88 -4.80 22.86
CA THR A 6 -6.07 -5.11 22.08
C THR A 6 -6.51 -3.96 21.21
N GLU A 7 -5.90 -2.82 21.35
CA GLU A 7 -6.27 -1.69 20.52
C GLU A 7 -5.68 -1.81 19.15
N LYS A 8 -6.49 -1.54 18.17
CA LYS A 8 -6.02 -1.50 16.80
C LYS A 8 -5.30 -0.19 16.56
N THR A 9 -4.22 -0.26 15.84
CA THR A 9 -3.49 0.93 15.43
C THR A 9 -4.33 1.67 14.41
N LYS A 10 -4.62 2.93 14.69
CA LYS A 10 -5.36 3.77 13.75
C LYS A 10 -4.47 4.89 13.28
N LEU A 11 -4.30 4.97 11.99
CA LEU A 11 -3.47 5.99 11.37
C LEU A 11 -4.29 6.73 10.34
N SER A 12 -3.84 7.93 9.98
CA SER A 12 -4.47 8.65 8.90
C SER A 12 -4.17 7.93 7.58
N GLN A 13 -4.93 8.24 6.55
CA GLN A 13 -4.70 7.63 5.25
C GLN A 13 -3.30 7.95 4.74
N LYS A 14 -2.83 9.17 4.97
CA LYS A 14 -1.49 9.55 4.56
C LYS A 14 -0.43 8.71 5.28
N GLU A 15 -0.62 8.46 6.56
CA GLU A 15 0.32 7.66 7.33
C GLU A 15 0.37 6.22 6.84
N TRP A 16 -0.80 5.64 6.54
CA TRP A 16 -0.83 4.30 5.97
C TRP A 16 -0.15 4.25 4.63
N ARG A 17 -0.38 5.28 3.81
CA ARG A 17 0.25 5.36 2.49
C ARG A 17 1.78 5.36 2.62
N ASP A 18 2.31 6.06 3.62
CA ASP A 18 3.75 6.11 3.84
C ASP A 18 4.34 4.77 4.26
N LEU A 19 3.52 3.88 4.79
CA LEU A 19 3.95 2.56 5.22
C LEU A 19 3.84 1.51 4.11
N VAL A 20 3.22 1.84 3.00
CA VAL A 20 3.07 0.89 1.89
C VAL A 20 4.44 0.63 1.27
N LEU A 21 4.79 -0.64 1.17
CA LEU A 21 6.03 -1.05 0.51
C LEU A 21 5.76 -1.24 -0.96
N ALA A 22 6.53 -0.56 -1.80
CA ALA A 22 6.42 -0.70 -3.24
C ALA A 22 7.78 -1.13 -3.76
N GLU A 23 7.84 -2.27 -4.43
CA GLU A 23 9.06 -2.84 -4.93
C GLU A 23 9.02 -2.96 -6.45
N LEU A 24 10.15 -2.69 -7.08
CA LEU A 24 10.28 -2.88 -8.51
C LEU A 24 10.62 -4.34 -8.77
N LYS A 25 9.81 -5.00 -9.61
CA LYS A 25 10.00 -6.40 -9.95
C LYS A 25 9.97 -6.58 -11.47
N GLY A 26 10.40 -7.77 -11.89
CA GLY A 26 10.43 -8.10 -13.30
C GLY A 26 11.71 -7.64 -13.97
N LYS A 27 11.78 -7.86 -15.28
CA LYS A 27 12.96 -7.52 -16.06
C LYS A 27 12.56 -6.95 -17.42
N GLY A 28 13.40 -6.04 -17.90
CA GLY A 28 13.21 -5.49 -19.23
C GLY A 28 11.84 -4.82 -19.36
N ARG A 29 11.10 -5.21 -20.37
CA ARG A 29 9.80 -4.60 -20.63
C ARG A 29 8.70 -5.12 -19.72
N SER A 30 8.99 -6.18 -18.96
CA SER A 30 8.01 -6.76 -18.05
C SER A 30 8.13 -6.23 -16.64
N ARG A 31 8.80 -5.10 -16.45
CA ARG A 31 8.96 -4.52 -15.12
C ARG A 31 7.64 -3.96 -14.63
N TYR A 32 7.44 -4.10 -13.34
CA TYR A 32 6.25 -3.59 -12.68
C TYR A 32 6.57 -3.28 -11.22
N TYR A 33 5.73 -2.44 -10.61
CA TYR A 33 5.81 -2.19 -9.17
C TYR A 33 4.76 -3.03 -8.47
N SER A 34 5.19 -3.68 -7.39
CA SER A 34 4.31 -4.45 -6.53
C SER A 34 4.22 -3.73 -5.19
N ALA A 35 3.05 -3.29 -4.82
CA ALA A 35 2.81 -2.61 -3.54
C ALA A 35 2.07 -3.55 -2.61
N ILE A 36 2.49 -3.58 -1.36
CA ILE A 36 1.98 -4.52 -0.36
C ILE A 36 1.25 -3.76 0.74
N CYS A 37 0.04 -4.21 1.04
CA CYS A 37 -0.73 -3.64 2.14
C CYS A 37 -0.06 -4.01 3.46
N PRO A 38 0.26 -3.02 4.31
CA PRO A 38 0.91 -3.31 5.59
C PRO A 38 -0.01 -3.98 6.61
N ILE A 39 -1.30 -4.01 6.36
CA ILE A 39 -2.26 -4.60 7.29
C ILE A 39 -2.49 -6.07 7.00
N CYS A 40 -2.84 -6.41 5.75
CA CYS A 40 -3.19 -7.77 5.39
C CYS A 40 -2.23 -8.43 4.40
N LEU A 41 -1.21 -7.70 3.97
CA LEU A 41 -0.15 -8.21 3.10
C LEU A 41 -0.60 -8.58 1.69
N ILE A 42 -1.78 -8.14 1.28
CA ILE A 42 -2.19 -8.31 -0.11
C ILE A 42 -1.31 -7.41 -0.98
N SER A 43 -1.03 -7.84 -2.19
CA SER A 43 -0.19 -7.06 -3.09
C SER A 43 -0.96 -6.65 -4.33
N TYR A 44 -0.59 -5.50 -4.87
CA TYR A 44 -1.13 -4.99 -6.12
C TYR A 44 0.03 -4.67 -7.05
N ASP A 45 -0.07 -5.16 -8.27
CA ASP A 45 0.97 -4.98 -9.27
C ASP A 45 0.53 -3.95 -10.29
N VAL A 46 1.44 -3.03 -10.64
CA VAL A 46 1.18 -2.01 -11.65
C VAL A 46 2.35 -2.03 -12.63
N HIS A 47 2.03 -2.31 -13.89
CA HIS A 47 3.05 -2.33 -14.93
C HIS A 47 3.51 -0.91 -15.25
N ILE A 48 4.78 -0.80 -15.60
CA ILE A 48 5.37 0.48 -15.95
C ILE A 48 5.02 0.77 -17.40
N LEU A 49 4.22 1.83 -17.61
CA LEU A 49 3.81 2.23 -18.94
C LEU A 49 4.53 3.50 -19.41
N ASP A 50 4.55 4.49 -18.54
CA ASP A 50 5.18 5.78 -18.88
C ASP A 50 6.46 6.02 -18.12
N SER A 51 6.39 5.97 -16.81
CA SER A 51 7.57 6.19 -15.99
C SER A 51 7.49 5.34 -14.73
N ASP A 52 8.66 5.07 -14.17
CA ASP A 52 8.75 4.31 -12.92
C ASP A 52 8.02 5.04 -11.80
N ALA A 53 8.16 6.37 -11.75
CA ALA A 53 7.54 7.16 -10.69
C ALA A 53 6.01 7.07 -10.75
N SER A 54 5.44 7.15 -11.96
CA SER A 54 3.99 7.05 -12.12
C SER A 54 3.46 5.69 -11.70
N ALA A 55 4.15 4.62 -12.11
CA ALA A 55 3.75 3.27 -11.75
C ALA A 55 3.82 3.05 -10.25
N ARG A 56 4.86 3.56 -9.61
CA ARG A 56 5.01 3.43 -8.17
C ARG A 56 3.88 4.14 -7.44
N VAL A 57 3.56 5.36 -7.86
CA VAL A 57 2.48 6.12 -7.24
C VAL A 57 1.15 5.39 -7.41
N LEU A 58 0.88 4.86 -8.60
CA LEU A 58 -0.35 4.12 -8.84
C LEU A 58 -0.45 2.87 -7.96
N ALA A 59 0.66 2.15 -7.80
CA ALA A 59 0.66 0.95 -6.97
C ALA A 59 0.34 1.31 -5.52
N VAL A 60 0.97 2.38 -5.01
CA VAL A 60 0.71 2.84 -3.65
C VAL A 60 -0.73 3.30 -3.50
N GLU A 61 -1.28 3.99 -4.51
CA GLU A 61 -2.67 4.45 -4.48
C GLU A 61 -3.65 3.28 -4.46
N LYS A 62 -3.35 2.21 -5.17
CA LYS A 62 -4.21 1.03 -5.15
C LYS A 62 -4.28 0.44 -3.75
N VAL A 63 -3.15 0.36 -3.05
CA VAL A 63 -3.14 -0.13 -1.67
C VAL A 63 -3.85 0.85 -0.75
N ALA A 64 -3.64 2.15 -0.93
CA ALA A 64 -4.31 3.15 -0.10
C ALA A 64 -5.83 3.07 -0.26
N SER A 65 -6.30 2.87 -1.48
CA SER A 65 -7.72 2.71 -1.75
C SER A 65 -8.25 1.42 -1.10
N HIS A 66 -7.47 0.34 -1.17
CA HIS A 66 -7.81 -0.91 -0.53
C HIS A 66 -7.94 -0.74 0.99
N ILE A 67 -7.01 -0.03 1.60
CA ILE A 67 -7.09 0.22 3.05
C ILE A 67 -8.36 0.98 3.39
N ARG A 68 -8.69 1.98 2.60
CA ARG A 68 -9.87 2.80 2.87
C ARG A 68 -11.16 1.99 2.77
N SER A 69 -11.23 1.01 1.87
CA SER A 69 -12.44 0.23 1.69
C SER A 69 -12.47 -1.04 2.55
N ALA A 70 -11.33 -1.73 2.69
CA ALA A 70 -11.29 -3.01 3.40
C ALA A 70 -10.87 -2.87 4.86
N HIS A 71 -10.14 -1.80 5.18
CA HIS A 71 -9.62 -1.58 6.53
C HIS A 71 -10.02 -0.20 7.05
N SER A 72 -11.27 0.18 6.81
CA SER A 72 -11.73 1.49 7.26
C SER A 72 -11.64 1.65 8.77
N ASP A 73 -11.72 0.56 9.50
CA ASP A 73 -11.58 0.58 10.95
C ASP A 73 -10.15 0.87 11.42
N ALA A 74 -9.19 0.83 10.52
CA ALA A 74 -7.80 1.18 10.82
C ALA A 74 -7.51 2.65 10.52
N LEU A 75 -8.49 3.39 10.04
CA LEU A 75 -8.34 4.81 9.72
C LEU A 75 -8.84 5.69 10.85
N ASN A 76 -8.11 6.76 11.11
CA ASN A 76 -8.56 7.78 12.06
C ASN A 76 -9.73 8.57 11.51
#